data_aa07a470f81bb13a5c0b5591da8063bb
#
_entry.id   aa07a470f81bb13a5c0b5591da8063bb
#
_cell.length_a   1.000
_cell.length_b   1.000
_cell.length_c   1.000
_cell.angle_alpha   90.00
_cell.angle_beta   90.00
_cell.angle_gamma   90.00
#
_symmetry.space_group_name_H-M   'P 1'
#
loop_
_entity.id
_entity.type
_entity.pdbx_description
1 polymer ?
#
loop_
_entity_poly.entity_id
_entity_poly.type
_entity_poly.pdbx_seq_one_letter_code
_entity_poly.pdbx_strand_id
1 'polypeptide(L)'
;PEAIKIAVPFIQEILHKMNIPVVEMAGFEADDIIGTLAKQAEKEGFKTFMVTPDKDFAQLVSENIFMYRPARMGNGIEIWGIPEVQAKFEIERPEQVIDYLGMMGDAVDNIPGLPGVGDKTAKKFLKAYGSMEGLLANTHELKGKMKEKVEANKDLGLLSKELAKILLDVPVNFEAEAYQLTDPDFPAVGEVFDTLEFRRMKENIQRIFGQDVSPASK
;
A
#
# COMPACT_ATOMS: atom_id res chain seq x y z
N PRO A 1 10.88 7.70 -15.61
CA PRO A 1 10.84 7.96 -17.04
C PRO A 1 10.14 9.28 -17.33
N GLU A 2 10.60 10.02 -18.33
CA GLU A 2 10.07 11.36 -18.70
C GLU A 2 8.57 11.31 -19.03
N ALA A 3 8.13 10.24 -19.69
CA ALA A 3 6.71 10.04 -20.02
C ALA A 3 5.79 10.02 -18.77
N ILE A 4 6.27 9.51 -17.65
CA ILE A 4 5.49 9.53 -16.41
C ILE A 4 5.31 10.95 -15.88
N LYS A 5 6.38 11.76 -15.91
CA LYS A 5 6.33 13.16 -15.48
C LYS A 5 5.34 13.98 -16.31
N ILE A 6 5.25 13.68 -17.61
CA ILE A 6 4.29 14.32 -18.52
C ILE A 6 2.85 13.85 -18.20
N ALA A 7 2.65 12.59 -17.84
CA ALA A 7 1.33 12.02 -17.58
C ALA A 7 0.71 12.45 -16.25
N VAL A 8 1.53 12.67 -15.20
CA VAL A 8 1.04 12.98 -13.85
C VAL A 8 0.08 14.19 -13.81
N PRO A 9 0.39 15.36 -14.42
CA PRO A 9 -0.54 16.48 -14.41
C PRO A 9 -1.91 16.16 -15.03
N PHE A 10 -1.93 15.38 -16.11
CA PHE A 10 -3.19 14.97 -16.75
C PHE A 10 -3.99 14.00 -15.85
N ILE A 11 -3.32 13.09 -15.15
CA ILE A 11 -3.97 12.19 -14.20
C ILE A 11 -4.61 13.01 -13.09
N GLN A 12 -3.90 13.96 -12.50
CA GLN A 12 -4.42 14.85 -11.46
C GLN A 12 -5.60 15.69 -11.97
N GLU A 13 -5.50 16.25 -13.18
CA GLU A 13 -6.57 17.01 -13.80
C GLU A 13 -7.83 16.17 -13.98
N ILE A 14 -7.69 14.94 -14.49
CA ILE A 14 -8.83 14.01 -14.67
C ILE A 14 -9.47 13.71 -13.31
N LEU A 15 -8.67 13.38 -12.29
CA LEU A 15 -9.20 13.05 -10.96
C LEU A 15 -9.94 14.24 -10.33
N HIS A 16 -9.40 15.46 -10.44
CA HIS A 16 -10.07 16.68 -9.96
C HIS A 16 -11.40 16.92 -10.66
N LYS A 17 -11.45 16.77 -11.99
CA LYS A 17 -12.72 16.93 -12.75
C LYS A 17 -13.70 15.79 -12.45
N MET A 18 -13.21 14.65 -12.02
CA MET A 18 -14.04 13.54 -11.51
C MET A 18 -14.46 13.71 -10.05
N ASN A 19 -14.11 14.82 -9.40
CA ASN A 19 -14.34 15.06 -7.98
C ASN A 19 -13.75 13.97 -7.08
N ILE A 20 -12.63 13.37 -7.51
CA ILE A 20 -11.87 12.40 -6.72
C ILE A 20 -10.74 13.13 -5.99
N PRO A 21 -10.73 13.15 -4.65
CA PRO A 21 -9.67 13.79 -3.89
C PRO A 21 -8.29 13.19 -4.18
N VAL A 22 -7.31 14.06 -4.39
CA VAL A 22 -5.89 13.70 -4.54
C VAL A 22 -5.14 14.27 -3.36
N VAL A 23 -4.42 13.42 -2.62
CA VAL A 23 -3.66 13.83 -1.44
C VAL A 23 -2.18 13.62 -1.72
N GLU A 24 -1.41 14.70 -1.56
CA GLU A 24 0.04 14.68 -1.67
C GLU A 24 0.64 15.41 -0.46
N MET A 25 1.76 14.89 0.05
CA MET A 25 2.51 15.53 1.12
C MET A 25 4.01 15.43 0.82
N ALA A 26 4.66 16.55 0.63
CA ALA A 26 6.10 16.60 0.37
C ALA A 26 6.90 15.99 1.53
N GLY A 27 7.83 15.10 1.21
CA GLY A 27 8.70 14.44 2.19
C GLY A 27 8.14 13.13 2.76
N PHE A 28 6.95 12.69 2.33
CA PHE A 28 6.36 11.42 2.69
C PHE A 28 6.03 10.60 1.45
N GLU A 29 6.03 9.29 1.60
CA GLU A 29 5.62 8.38 0.55
C GLU A 29 4.08 8.23 0.52
N ALA A 30 3.54 7.76 -0.61
CA ALA A 30 2.11 7.50 -0.73
C ALA A 30 1.61 6.50 0.32
N ASP A 31 2.44 5.52 0.65
CA ASP A 31 2.15 4.46 1.62
C ASP A 31 1.93 5.03 3.03
N ASP A 32 2.76 6.01 3.42
CA ASP A 32 2.65 6.70 4.70
C ASP A 32 1.35 7.51 4.79
N ILE A 33 1.00 8.21 3.71
CA ILE A 33 -0.24 8.99 3.62
C ILE A 33 -1.45 8.06 3.70
N ILE A 34 -1.46 6.97 2.92
CA ILE A 34 -2.55 5.99 2.90
C ILE A 34 -2.68 5.32 4.28
N GLY A 35 -1.56 4.90 4.87
CA GLY A 35 -1.54 4.28 6.19
C GLY A 35 -2.08 5.21 7.28
N THR A 36 -1.64 6.48 7.27
CA THR A 36 -2.10 7.50 8.22
C THR A 36 -3.60 7.74 8.09
N LEU A 37 -4.09 7.98 6.87
CA LEU A 37 -5.52 8.22 6.62
C LEU A 37 -6.38 7.00 6.94
N ALA A 38 -5.93 5.79 6.58
CA ALA A 38 -6.65 4.55 6.89
C ALA A 38 -6.80 4.36 8.41
N LYS A 39 -5.75 4.64 9.19
CA LYS A 39 -5.79 4.53 10.65
C LYS A 39 -6.62 5.64 11.32
N GLN A 40 -6.68 6.83 10.72
CA GLN A 40 -7.57 7.88 11.21
C GLN A 40 -9.05 7.54 10.91
N ALA A 41 -9.35 7.10 9.68
CA ALA A 41 -10.68 6.66 9.28
C ALA A 41 -11.20 5.48 10.14
N GLU A 42 -10.32 4.53 10.48
CA GLU A 42 -10.64 3.41 11.37
C GLU A 42 -11.11 3.90 12.76
N LYS A 43 -10.42 4.90 13.33
CA LYS A 43 -10.79 5.50 14.62
C LYS A 43 -12.18 6.17 14.61
N GLU A 44 -12.59 6.66 13.44
CA GLU A 44 -13.92 7.23 13.21
C GLU A 44 -14.98 6.18 12.82
N GLY A 45 -14.62 4.90 12.82
CA GLY A 45 -15.53 3.80 12.55
C GLY A 45 -15.74 3.45 11.07
N PHE A 46 -14.92 4.00 10.18
CA PHE A 46 -14.98 3.67 8.76
C PHE A 46 -14.34 2.31 8.46
N LYS A 47 -14.91 1.63 7.47
CA LYS A 47 -14.28 0.48 6.84
C LYS A 47 -13.46 0.95 5.64
N THR A 48 -12.16 0.66 5.65
CA THR A 48 -11.21 1.13 4.64
C THR A 48 -10.75 -0.02 3.74
N PHE A 49 -10.74 0.20 2.44
CA PHE A 49 -10.15 -0.71 1.45
C PHE A 49 -8.98 -0.02 0.75
N MET A 50 -7.78 -0.49 1.02
CA MET A 50 -6.55 -0.04 0.35
C MET A 50 -6.44 -0.79 -0.98
N VAL A 51 -6.64 -0.09 -2.10
CA VAL A 51 -6.61 -0.68 -3.45
C VAL A 51 -5.16 -0.72 -3.94
N THR A 52 -4.47 -1.79 -3.64
CA THR A 52 -3.05 -1.96 -3.98
C THR A 52 -2.69 -3.45 -4.15
N PRO A 53 -1.79 -3.80 -5.08
CA PRO A 53 -1.18 -5.12 -5.13
C PRO A 53 0.00 -5.27 -4.18
N ASP A 54 0.48 -4.19 -3.56
CA ASP A 54 1.67 -4.16 -2.75
C ASP A 54 1.46 -4.89 -1.42
N LYS A 55 2.36 -5.85 -1.14
CA LYS A 55 2.30 -6.69 0.05
C LYS A 55 2.60 -5.94 1.34
N ASP A 56 3.29 -4.80 1.25
CA ASP A 56 3.76 -4.07 2.42
C ASP A 56 2.59 -3.44 3.19
N PHE A 57 1.51 -3.11 2.48
CA PHE A 57 0.25 -2.67 3.09
C PHE A 57 -0.42 -3.74 3.99
N ALA A 58 0.01 -5.01 3.91
CA ALA A 58 -0.53 -6.05 4.79
C ALA A 58 -0.25 -5.78 6.27
N GLN A 59 0.79 -4.99 6.60
CA GLN A 59 1.09 -4.55 7.97
C GLN A 59 0.00 -3.66 8.59
N LEU A 60 -0.84 -3.03 7.76
CA LEU A 60 -1.89 -2.10 8.17
C LEU A 60 -3.25 -2.75 8.39
N VAL A 61 -3.42 -3.99 7.90
CA VAL A 61 -4.68 -4.73 7.95
C VAL A 61 -5.15 -4.91 9.40
N SER A 62 -6.43 -4.66 9.63
CA SER A 62 -7.08 -4.74 10.94
C SER A 62 -8.53 -5.19 10.78
N GLU A 63 -9.35 -5.05 11.83
CA GLU A 63 -10.78 -5.39 11.77
C GLU A 63 -11.55 -4.55 10.74
N ASN A 64 -11.14 -3.29 10.52
CA ASN A 64 -11.79 -2.36 9.62
C ASN A 64 -10.91 -1.88 8.45
N ILE A 65 -9.68 -2.35 8.33
CA ILE A 65 -8.78 -2.02 7.22
C ILE A 65 -8.45 -3.28 6.43
N PHE A 66 -8.73 -3.27 5.14
CA PHE A 66 -8.58 -4.39 4.22
C PHE A 66 -7.71 -3.99 3.03
N MET A 67 -6.97 -4.95 2.48
CA MET A 67 -6.38 -4.78 1.15
C MET A 67 -7.37 -5.27 0.09
N TYR A 68 -7.62 -4.43 -0.90
CA TYR A 68 -8.32 -4.79 -2.12
C TYR A 68 -7.28 -4.96 -3.23
N ARG A 69 -7.01 -6.20 -3.60
CA ARG A 69 -5.98 -6.53 -4.57
C ARG A 69 -6.60 -6.75 -5.94
N PRO A 70 -6.27 -5.87 -6.92
CA PRO A 70 -6.79 -6.00 -8.27
C PRO A 70 -6.42 -7.34 -8.91
N ALA A 71 -7.33 -7.87 -9.72
CA ALA A 71 -7.09 -9.10 -10.47
C ALA A 71 -5.85 -9.00 -11.37
N ARG A 72 -5.01 -10.04 -11.32
CA ARG A 72 -3.92 -10.22 -12.28
C ARG A 72 -4.26 -11.35 -13.24
N MET A 73 -4.08 -11.11 -14.55
CA MET A 73 -4.22 -12.14 -15.62
C MET A 73 -5.52 -12.96 -15.57
N GLY A 74 -6.66 -12.31 -15.25
CA GLY A 74 -7.97 -12.99 -15.23
C GLY A 74 -8.30 -13.74 -13.94
N ASN A 75 -7.42 -13.76 -12.94
CA ASN A 75 -7.79 -14.14 -11.58
C ASN A 75 -8.72 -13.08 -11.00
N GLY A 76 -9.69 -13.48 -10.16
CA GLY A 76 -10.62 -12.55 -9.53
C GLY A 76 -9.93 -11.55 -8.58
N ILE A 77 -10.72 -10.61 -8.09
CA ILE A 77 -10.31 -9.68 -7.04
C ILE A 77 -10.08 -10.47 -5.75
N GLU A 78 -9.00 -10.17 -5.04
CA GLU A 78 -8.72 -10.70 -3.72
C GLU A 78 -8.90 -9.61 -2.67
N ILE A 79 -9.65 -9.89 -1.62
CA ILE A 79 -9.73 -9.02 -0.45
C ILE A 79 -8.99 -9.71 0.69
N TRP A 80 -7.96 -9.05 1.19
CA TRP A 80 -7.19 -9.56 2.32
C TRP A 80 -7.60 -8.83 3.60
N GLY A 81 -8.15 -9.57 4.54
CA GLY A 81 -8.30 -9.21 5.94
C GLY A 81 -7.24 -9.92 6.78
N ILE A 82 -7.43 -9.92 8.10
CA ILE A 82 -6.51 -10.56 9.05
C ILE A 82 -6.24 -12.03 8.71
N PRO A 83 -7.26 -12.88 8.41
CA PRO A 83 -7.02 -14.30 8.12
C PRO A 83 -6.14 -14.53 6.88
N GLU A 84 -6.35 -13.76 5.81
CA GLU A 84 -5.57 -13.88 4.57
C GLU A 84 -4.11 -13.46 4.79
N VAL A 85 -3.88 -12.38 5.55
CA VAL A 85 -2.53 -11.92 5.91
C VAL A 85 -1.82 -12.95 6.78
N GLN A 86 -2.49 -13.46 7.81
CA GLN A 86 -1.96 -14.51 8.67
C GLN A 86 -1.57 -15.75 7.88
N ALA A 87 -2.45 -16.23 7.01
CA ALA A 87 -2.19 -17.39 6.16
C ALA A 87 -1.04 -17.15 5.18
N LYS A 88 -0.97 -15.97 4.57
CA LYS A 88 0.06 -15.63 3.58
C LYS A 88 1.46 -15.57 4.15
N PHE A 89 1.61 -14.91 5.30
CA PHE A 89 2.90 -14.66 5.93
C PHE A 89 3.23 -15.67 7.03
N GLU A 90 2.30 -16.55 7.40
CA GLU A 90 2.42 -17.52 8.50
C GLU A 90 2.74 -16.84 9.85
N ILE A 91 2.02 -15.76 10.14
CA ILE A 91 2.16 -14.90 11.31
C ILE A 91 0.88 -14.91 12.16
N GLU A 92 0.99 -14.41 13.39
CA GLU A 92 -0.14 -14.33 14.33
C GLU A 92 -0.92 -13.01 14.21
N ARG A 93 -0.23 -11.92 13.84
CA ARG A 93 -0.80 -10.58 13.74
C ARG A 93 -0.25 -9.85 12.52
N PRO A 94 -1.08 -9.05 11.82
CA PRO A 94 -0.66 -8.31 10.62
C PRO A 94 0.57 -7.43 10.82
N GLU A 95 0.74 -6.81 11.99
CA GLU A 95 1.88 -5.94 12.29
C GLU A 95 3.23 -6.68 12.19
N GLN A 96 3.24 -8.01 12.34
CA GLN A 96 4.46 -8.82 12.16
C GLN A 96 4.96 -8.87 10.71
N VAL A 97 4.19 -8.34 9.75
CA VAL A 97 4.68 -8.15 8.37
C VAL A 97 5.89 -7.22 8.35
N ILE A 98 5.96 -6.23 9.25
CA ILE A 98 7.12 -5.35 9.40
C ILE A 98 8.37 -6.17 9.77
N ASP A 99 8.26 -7.06 10.73
CA ASP A 99 9.34 -7.95 11.12
C ASP A 99 9.73 -8.93 10.00
N TYR A 100 8.72 -9.47 9.31
CA TYR A 100 8.95 -10.36 8.17
C TYR A 100 9.75 -9.67 7.07
N LEU A 101 9.36 -8.47 6.67
CA LEU A 101 10.05 -7.66 5.66
C LEU A 101 11.45 -7.26 6.14
N GLY A 102 11.57 -6.81 7.38
CA GLY A 102 12.85 -6.47 7.98
C GLY A 102 13.84 -7.63 8.04
N MET A 103 13.36 -8.86 8.26
CA MET A 103 14.20 -10.06 8.24
C MET A 103 14.55 -10.50 6.82
N MET A 104 13.56 -10.56 5.92
CA MET A 104 13.72 -11.04 4.55
C MET A 104 14.44 -10.03 3.66
N GLY A 105 14.19 -8.75 3.88
CA GLY A 105 14.53 -7.66 2.98
C GLY A 105 13.55 -7.53 1.82
N ASP A 106 13.64 -6.42 1.11
CA ASP A 106 12.95 -6.20 -0.16
C ASP A 106 13.88 -5.52 -1.17
N ALA A 107 14.16 -6.23 -2.26
CA ALA A 107 15.08 -5.74 -3.29
C ALA A 107 14.45 -4.62 -4.14
N VAL A 108 13.11 -4.53 -4.19
CA VAL A 108 12.42 -3.46 -4.93
C VAL A 108 12.59 -2.14 -4.20
N ASP A 109 12.44 -2.15 -2.88
CA ASP A 109 12.52 -0.97 -2.01
C ASP A 109 13.92 -0.78 -1.41
N ASN A 110 14.88 -1.59 -1.91
CA ASN A 110 16.26 -1.52 -1.47
C ASN A 110 16.46 -1.78 0.04
N ILE A 111 15.57 -2.58 0.64
CA ILE A 111 15.66 -3.01 2.03
C ILE A 111 16.56 -4.24 2.11
N PRO A 112 17.71 -4.16 2.81
CA PRO A 112 18.72 -5.22 2.75
C PRO A 112 18.32 -6.53 3.45
N GLY A 113 17.57 -6.47 4.54
CA GLY A 113 17.24 -7.63 5.36
C GLY A 113 18.44 -8.24 6.09
N LEU A 114 18.23 -9.40 6.70
CA LEU A 114 19.29 -10.20 7.31
C LEU A 114 19.95 -11.11 6.25
N PRO A 115 21.28 -11.08 6.10
CA PRO A 115 21.97 -11.86 5.07
C PRO A 115 21.73 -13.37 5.18
N GLY A 116 21.13 -13.95 4.12
CA GLY A 116 20.81 -15.37 4.03
C GLY A 116 19.46 -15.75 4.66
N VAL A 117 18.67 -14.77 5.07
CA VAL A 117 17.28 -14.93 5.50
C VAL A 117 16.36 -14.64 4.32
N GLY A 118 15.65 -15.66 3.82
CA GLY A 118 14.63 -15.53 2.81
C GLY A 118 13.27 -15.91 3.40
N ASP A 119 12.21 -15.93 2.57
CA ASP A 119 10.81 -16.17 2.95
C ASP A 119 10.63 -17.28 4.00
N LYS A 120 11.09 -18.50 3.70
CA LYS A 120 10.94 -19.64 4.63
C LYS A 120 11.65 -19.45 5.98
N THR A 121 12.80 -18.79 5.96
CA THR A 121 13.58 -18.58 7.18
C THR A 121 12.97 -17.47 8.02
N ALA A 122 12.51 -16.37 7.41
CA ALA A 122 11.81 -15.29 8.09
C ALA A 122 10.55 -15.80 8.79
N LYS A 123 9.71 -16.56 8.09
CA LYS A 123 8.52 -17.21 8.67
C LYS A 123 8.85 -18.12 9.85
N LYS A 124 9.91 -18.95 9.71
CA LYS A 124 10.37 -19.81 10.80
C LYS A 124 10.83 -19.00 12.02
N PHE A 125 11.53 -17.90 11.80
CA PHE A 125 12.00 -17.04 12.88
C PHE A 125 10.85 -16.33 13.58
N LEU A 126 9.87 -15.81 12.82
CA LEU A 126 8.69 -15.20 13.40
C LEU A 126 7.88 -16.19 14.23
N LYS A 127 7.70 -17.40 13.75
CA LYS A 127 7.01 -18.46 14.50
C LYS A 127 7.73 -18.84 15.79
N ALA A 128 9.07 -18.81 15.79
CA ALA A 128 9.88 -19.19 16.95
C ALA A 128 10.06 -18.03 17.95
N TYR A 129 10.26 -16.81 17.46
CA TYR A 129 10.71 -15.66 18.25
C TYR A 129 9.74 -14.49 18.28
N GLY A 130 8.71 -14.49 17.44
CA GLY A 130 7.64 -13.51 17.40
C GLY A 130 7.98 -12.16 16.74
N SER A 131 9.24 -11.72 16.78
CA SER A 131 9.70 -10.45 16.21
C SER A 131 11.20 -10.47 15.91
N MET A 132 11.68 -9.42 15.24
CA MET A 132 13.13 -9.18 15.02
C MET A 132 13.87 -9.09 16.37
N GLU A 133 13.34 -8.34 17.32
CA GLU A 133 13.94 -8.18 18.65
C GLU A 133 13.96 -9.52 19.40
N GLY A 134 12.90 -10.31 19.29
CA GLY A 134 12.84 -11.65 19.85
C GLY A 134 13.90 -12.58 19.25
N LEU A 135 14.11 -12.55 17.94
CA LEU A 135 15.18 -13.26 17.27
C LEU A 135 16.55 -12.80 17.77
N LEU A 136 16.80 -11.49 17.82
CA LEU A 136 18.09 -10.92 18.22
C LEU A 136 18.44 -11.19 19.69
N ALA A 137 17.46 -11.28 20.56
CA ALA A 137 17.63 -11.64 21.98
C ALA A 137 17.97 -13.13 22.17
N ASN A 138 17.56 -14.00 21.22
CA ASN A 138 17.70 -15.45 21.31
C ASN A 138 18.68 -16.03 20.29
N THR A 139 19.65 -15.26 19.82
CA THR A 139 20.67 -15.73 18.85
C THR A 139 21.48 -16.92 19.34
N HIS A 140 21.55 -17.12 20.68
CA HIS A 140 22.24 -18.26 21.29
C HIS A 140 21.60 -19.62 20.93
N GLU A 141 20.34 -19.65 20.54
CA GLU A 141 19.62 -20.85 20.05
C GLU A 141 19.94 -21.18 18.58
N LEU A 142 20.43 -20.21 17.82
CA LEU A 142 20.84 -20.41 16.44
C LEU A 142 22.15 -21.20 16.36
N LYS A 143 22.37 -21.89 15.23
CA LYS A 143 23.58 -22.73 15.02
C LYS A 143 24.30 -22.36 13.73
N GLY A 144 25.61 -22.59 13.75
CA GLY A 144 26.47 -22.47 12.57
C GLY A 144 26.45 -21.10 11.91
N LYS A 145 26.61 -21.08 10.60
CA LYS A 145 26.69 -19.84 9.81
C LYS A 145 25.47 -18.91 9.95
N MET A 146 24.29 -19.44 10.27
CA MET A 146 23.12 -18.60 10.47
C MET A 146 23.24 -17.76 11.74
N LYS A 147 23.72 -18.34 12.83
CA LYS A 147 24.04 -17.61 14.06
C LYS A 147 25.03 -16.48 13.80
N GLU A 148 26.15 -16.79 13.18
CA GLU A 148 27.21 -15.83 12.87
C GLU A 148 26.68 -14.67 12.03
N LYS A 149 25.88 -14.97 10.99
CA LYS A 149 25.28 -13.95 10.12
C LYS A 149 24.32 -13.03 10.86
N VAL A 150 23.41 -13.58 11.67
CA VAL A 150 22.42 -12.79 12.42
C VAL A 150 23.13 -11.92 13.46
N GLU A 151 24.10 -12.49 14.20
CA GLU A 151 24.85 -11.75 15.22
C GLU A 151 25.71 -10.63 14.63
N ALA A 152 26.33 -10.86 13.47
CA ALA A 152 27.14 -9.85 12.77
C ALA A 152 26.31 -8.74 12.09
N ASN A 153 25.00 -8.94 11.89
CA ASN A 153 24.15 -8.02 11.14
C ASN A 153 22.92 -7.55 11.94
N LYS A 154 23.03 -7.48 13.26
CA LYS A 154 21.91 -7.03 14.13
C LYS A 154 21.40 -5.65 13.76
N ASP A 155 22.32 -4.69 13.63
CA ASP A 155 21.97 -3.30 13.30
C ASP A 155 21.34 -3.20 11.91
N LEU A 156 21.83 -4.00 10.96
CA LEU A 156 21.24 -4.06 9.61
C LEU A 156 19.82 -4.62 9.63
N GLY A 157 19.55 -5.63 10.45
CA GLY A 157 18.22 -6.17 10.65
C GLY A 157 17.23 -5.14 11.24
N LEU A 158 17.67 -4.43 12.28
CA LEU A 158 16.87 -3.37 12.91
C LEU A 158 16.60 -2.20 11.94
N LEU A 159 17.64 -1.77 11.21
CA LEU A 159 17.48 -0.76 10.16
C LEU A 159 16.50 -1.22 9.07
N SER A 160 16.60 -2.47 8.62
CA SER A 160 15.70 -3.03 7.62
C SER A 160 14.26 -3.08 8.11
N LYS A 161 14.04 -3.40 9.39
CA LYS A 161 12.72 -3.35 10.01
C LYS A 161 12.16 -1.93 10.05
N GLU A 162 12.98 -0.94 10.38
CA GLU A 162 12.55 0.47 10.39
C GLU A 162 12.22 0.97 8.98
N LEU A 163 13.02 0.59 7.97
CA LEU A 163 12.76 0.93 6.57
C LEU A 163 11.49 0.28 6.00
N ALA A 164 11.12 -0.89 6.51
CA ALA A 164 9.90 -1.60 6.08
C ALA A 164 8.62 -1.06 6.72
N LYS A 165 8.75 -0.19 7.72
CA LYS A 165 7.63 0.32 8.50
C LYS A 165 6.97 1.51 7.80
N ILE A 166 5.70 1.40 7.51
CA ILE A 166 4.88 2.52 7.01
C ILE A 166 4.64 3.51 8.17
N LEU A 167 4.92 4.79 7.96
CA LEU A 167 4.68 5.85 8.94
C LEU A 167 3.18 6.14 9.06
N LEU A 168 2.70 6.39 10.28
CA LEU A 168 1.28 6.58 10.57
C LEU A 168 0.98 7.93 11.22
N ASP A 169 1.95 8.83 11.17
CA ASP A 169 1.93 10.16 11.78
C ASP A 169 2.22 11.28 10.77
N VAL A 170 1.92 11.03 9.48
CA VAL A 170 1.97 12.07 8.45
C VAL A 170 1.04 13.22 8.85
N PRO A 171 1.44 14.50 8.66
CA PRO A 171 0.60 15.64 9.03
C PRO A 171 -0.55 15.89 8.03
N VAL A 172 -1.37 14.85 7.84
CA VAL A 172 -2.62 14.88 7.07
C VAL A 172 -3.79 14.55 7.99
N ASN A 173 -4.96 15.11 7.70
CA ASN A 173 -6.17 14.86 8.47
C ASN A 173 -7.20 14.12 7.61
N PHE A 174 -7.84 13.11 8.17
CA PHE A 174 -9.01 12.49 7.59
C PHE A 174 -10.24 13.34 7.95
N GLU A 175 -10.90 13.86 6.94
CA GLU A 175 -12.18 14.58 7.06
C GLU A 175 -13.19 13.91 6.13
N ALA A 176 -14.14 13.19 6.70
CA ALA A 176 -15.07 12.33 5.94
C ALA A 176 -15.80 13.08 4.82
N GLU A 177 -16.17 14.35 5.08
CA GLU A 177 -16.84 15.19 4.09
C GLU A 177 -15.94 15.53 2.89
N ALA A 178 -14.63 15.71 3.11
CA ALA A 178 -13.67 15.99 2.05
C ALA A 178 -13.42 14.79 1.14
N TYR A 179 -13.69 13.58 1.63
CA TYR A 179 -13.54 12.32 0.88
C TYR A 179 -14.87 11.77 0.35
N GLN A 180 -15.96 12.52 0.51
CA GLN A 180 -17.25 12.11 -0.04
C GLN A 180 -17.23 12.16 -1.57
N LEU A 181 -17.52 11.03 -2.20
CA LEU A 181 -17.62 10.96 -3.64
C LEU A 181 -18.88 11.70 -4.13
N THR A 182 -18.69 12.62 -5.08
CA THR A 182 -19.76 13.37 -5.74
C THR A 182 -19.72 13.13 -7.25
N ASP A 183 -20.77 13.53 -7.97
CA ASP A 183 -20.80 13.37 -9.42
C ASP A 183 -19.67 14.14 -10.11
N PRO A 184 -19.02 13.55 -11.13
CA PRO A 184 -18.03 14.23 -11.95
C PRO A 184 -18.57 15.48 -12.66
N ASP A 185 -17.70 16.44 -12.96
CA ASP A 185 -17.96 17.47 -13.97
C ASP A 185 -17.85 16.83 -15.36
N PHE A 186 -18.93 16.21 -15.82
CA PHE A 186 -18.95 15.44 -17.07
C PHE A 186 -18.48 16.22 -18.30
N PRO A 187 -18.90 17.49 -18.53
CA PRO A 187 -18.37 18.30 -19.62
C PRO A 187 -16.86 18.50 -19.54
N ALA A 188 -16.35 18.87 -18.37
CA ALA A 188 -14.91 19.11 -18.17
C ALA A 188 -14.06 17.83 -18.31
N VAL A 189 -14.57 16.67 -17.84
CA VAL A 189 -13.94 15.36 -18.06
C VAL A 189 -13.90 15.03 -19.55
N GLY A 190 -14.99 15.31 -20.28
CA GLY A 190 -15.10 15.11 -21.72
C GLY A 190 -14.06 15.90 -22.50
N GLU A 191 -13.84 17.18 -22.17
CA GLU A 191 -12.83 18.05 -22.81
C GLU A 191 -11.41 17.49 -22.66
N VAL A 192 -11.05 17.00 -21.46
CA VAL A 192 -9.73 16.41 -21.24
C VAL A 192 -9.58 15.10 -22.01
N PHE A 193 -10.62 14.26 -22.02
CA PHE A 193 -10.58 13.01 -22.78
C PHE A 193 -10.49 13.24 -24.30
N ASP A 194 -11.14 14.28 -24.83
CA ASP A 194 -11.00 14.65 -26.23
C ASP A 194 -9.59 15.15 -26.55
N THR A 195 -9.01 15.97 -25.67
CA THR A 195 -7.61 16.46 -25.82
C THR A 195 -6.59 15.31 -25.80
N LEU A 196 -6.82 14.30 -24.97
CA LEU A 196 -5.95 13.13 -24.84
C LEU A 196 -6.32 11.97 -25.78
N GLU A 197 -7.35 12.14 -26.63
CA GLU A 197 -7.90 11.11 -27.54
C GLU A 197 -8.34 9.82 -26.81
N PHE A 198 -8.83 9.94 -25.56
CA PHE A 198 -9.23 8.82 -24.69
C PHE A 198 -10.68 8.37 -24.97
N ARG A 199 -10.97 7.98 -26.22
CA ARG A 199 -12.30 7.57 -26.68
C ARG A 199 -12.94 6.48 -25.82
N ARG A 200 -12.18 5.43 -25.52
CA ARG A 200 -12.67 4.30 -24.71
C ARG A 200 -12.99 4.70 -23.27
N MET A 201 -12.23 5.61 -22.69
CA MET A 201 -12.53 6.11 -21.34
C MET A 201 -13.82 6.94 -21.33
N LYS A 202 -14.04 7.74 -22.35
CA LYS A 202 -15.28 8.50 -22.57
C LYS A 202 -16.49 7.56 -22.61
N GLU A 203 -16.43 6.50 -23.43
CA GLU A 203 -17.46 5.45 -23.50
C GLU A 203 -17.69 4.76 -22.14
N ASN A 204 -16.62 4.49 -21.39
CA ASN A 204 -16.73 3.89 -20.07
C ASN A 204 -17.45 4.79 -19.07
N ILE A 205 -17.14 6.10 -19.02
CA ILE A 205 -17.82 7.07 -18.17
C ILE A 205 -19.30 7.13 -18.51
N GLN A 206 -19.65 7.23 -19.80
CA GLN A 206 -21.06 7.21 -20.24
C GLN A 206 -21.77 5.95 -19.78
N ARG A 207 -21.13 4.78 -19.90
CA ARG A 207 -21.70 3.50 -19.47
C ARG A 207 -21.89 3.41 -17.96
N ILE A 208 -20.94 3.94 -17.16
CA ILE A 208 -20.96 3.83 -15.69
C ILE A 208 -21.97 4.80 -15.09
N PHE A 209 -21.99 6.03 -15.55
CA PHE A 209 -22.81 7.10 -14.96
C PHE A 209 -24.10 7.36 -15.74
N GLY A 210 -24.28 6.80 -16.93
CA GLY A 210 -25.44 7.06 -17.77
C GLY A 210 -25.52 8.51 -18.29
N GLN A 211 -24.43 9.27 -18.22
CA GLN A 211 -24.34 10.68 -18.58
C GLN A 211 -23.47 10.88 -19.83
N ASP A 212 -23.87 11.79 -20.69
CA ASP A 212 -23.05 12.19 -21.84
C ASP A 212 -21.92 13.12 -21.37
N VAL A 213 -20.69 12.76 -21.75
CA VAL A 213 -19.47 13.54 -21.49
C VAL A 213 -19.06 14.38 -22.72
N SER A 214 -20.00 14.69 -23.61
CA SER A 214 -19.75 15.62 -24.72
C SER A 214 -19.52 17.03 -24.17
N PRO A 215 -18.59 17.82 -24.76
CA PRO A 215 -18.41 19.21 -24.37
C PRO A 215 -19.70 19.96 -24.50
N ALA A 216 -19.97 20.88 -23.56
CA ALA A 216 -21.15 21.74 -23.66
C ALA A 216 -21.13 22.46 -25.02
N SER A 217 -22.25 22.35 -25.78
CA SER A 217 -22.42 23.08 -27.04
C SER A 217 -22.26 24.58 -26.78
N LYS A 218 -21.24 25.18 -27.40
CA LYS A 218 -21.02 26.64 -27.37
C LYS A 218 -22.12 27.36 -28.12
#